data_8e05db8bea48acd65c3684fa88cff2ea
#
_entry.id   8e05db8bea48acd65c3684fa88cff2ea
#
_cell.length_a   1.000
_cell.length_b   1.000
_cell.length_c   1.000
_cell.angle_alpha   90.00
_cell.angle_beta   90.00
_cell.angle_gamma   90.00
#
_symmetry.space_group_name_H-M   'P 1'
#
loop_
_entity.id
_entity.type
_entity.pdbx_description
1 polymer ?
#
loop_
_entity_poly.entity_id
_entity_poly.type
_entity_poly.pdbx_seq_one_letter_code
_entity_poly.pdbx_strand_id
1 'polypeptide(L)'
;MKAWKLECETMNKGLPIVLEADEQGWDYCEEVGANENKAAALRWHSNVPGSAAVEHCIVAAIQDTENMGYDVSEAEKFIEEGMRAYEEGDNATMCMLSARISHLLNIAPKIDSHPYWRYTQYDSFEQYSAKVNLPVFKFGGSKDELERLNRIGWEAQICAGALGTALEGYTTENLEKVFGNIEYYVRTPNTYNDDITYEIAFLYALKAAGDSISSSDIAEQWMALVPSGWSAEEIALQNIRLGVYPPESGRLNNPYREWIGAQMRGAVCGMVAPGNAFEAARLAFMDGQVSHHNNGVLGEVFNAVMTSLAYVKSNVKEIVRLAIDAIPEDSEYRSVVEYAWDSCHVCSSWRDAAAQCLGRYGRYNWIHAYPNACGEVIALLFGDGDFDRTMNIIAMFGWDVDCNAAQIATVVAIAGGKPIDRKWSDPIGDLLYTYMRRIKQITITELAAMTTDLSVV
;
A
#
# COMPACT_ATOMS: atom_id res chain seq x y z
N MET A 1 27.32 -2.60 -28.79
CA MET A 1 28.24 -3.77 -28.75
C MET A 1 27.39 -5.02 -28.79
N LYS A 2 27.85 -6.15 -29.38
CA LYS A 2 27.14 -7.42 -29.32
C LYS A 2 27.58 -8.18 -28.05
N ALA A 3 26.63 -8.72 -27.26
CA ALA A 3 26.92 -9.39 -26.00
C ALA A 3 27.98 -10.50 -26.14
N TRP A 4 27.81 -11.38 -27.14
CA TRP A 4 28.77 -12.47 -27.39
C TRP A 4 30.20 -12.00 -27.68
N LYS A 5 30.36 -10.77 -28.30
CA LYS A 5 31.70 -10.21 -28.54
C LYS A 5 32.36 -9.80 -27.24
N LEU A 6 31.57 -9.15 -26.34
CA LEU A 6 32.05 -8.76 -25.02
C LEU A 6 32.50 -9.96 -24.22
N GLU A 7 31.67 -11.02 -24.17
CA GLU A 7 31.97 -12.25 -23.45
C GLU A 7 33.23 -12.95 -24.01
N CYS A 8 33.34 -13.07 -25.36
CA CYS A 8 34.53 -13.64 -25.98
C CYS A 8 35.80 -12.79 -25.72
N GLU A 9 35.69 -11.45 -25.76
CA GLU A 9 36.80 -10.59 -25.42
C GLU A 9 37.24 -10.72 -23.97
N THR A 10 36.29 -10.81 -23.03
CA THR A 10 36.53 -11.01 -21.59
C THR A 10 37.26 -12.34 -21.36
N MET A 11 36.75 -13.44 -21.92
CA MET A 11 37.36 -14.75 -21.81
C MET A 11 38.77 -14.80 -22.39
N ASN A 12 38.96 -14.21 -23.60
CA ASN A 12 40.27 -14.22 -24.28
C ASN A 12 41.34 -13.33 -23.61
N LYS A 13 40.91 -12.35 -22.79
CA LYS A 13 41.81 -11.49 -22.00
C LYS A 13 42.09 -12.08 -20.61
N GLY A 14 41.30 -13.03 -20.16
CA GLY A 14 41.47 -13.66 -18.86
C GLY A 14 42.76 -14.47 -18.76
N LEU A 15 43.58 -14.19 -17.75
CA LEU A 15 44.75 -14.97 -17.41
C LEU A 15 44.42 -15.82 -16.19
N PRO A 16 44.79 -17.14 -16.21
CA PRO A 16 44.54 -18.01 -15.06
C PRO A 16 45.22 -17.50 -13.80
N ILE A 17 44.50 -17.48 -12.71
CA ILE A 17 45.01 -17.19 -11.36
C ILE A 17 44.79 -18.47 -10.53
N VAL A 18 45.82 -18.88 -9.77
CA VAL A 18 45.69 -19.95 -8.80
C VAL A 18 45.36 -19.29 -7.45
N LEU A 19 44.20 -19.63 -6.92
CA LEU A 19 43.77 -19.16 -5.61
C LEU A 19 44.06 -20.21 -4.54
N GLU A 20 44.59 -19.80 -3.42
CA GLU A 20 44.69 -20.63 -2.22
C GLU A 20 43.26 -20.88 -1.65
N ALA A 21 43.12 -21.87 -0.75
CA ALA A 21 41.83 -22.28 -0.24
C ALA A 21 41.05 -21.17 0.47
N ASP A 22 41.75 -20.27 1.19
CA ASP A 22 41.21 -19.11 1.88
C ASP A 22 40.92 -17.90 0.99
N GLU A 23 41.38 -17.95 -0.29
CA GLU A 23 41.11 -16.91 -1.29
C GLU A 23 39.91 -17.24 -2.22
N GLN A 24 39.28 -18.41 -2.05
CA GLN A 24 38.23 -18.90 -2.99
C GLN A 24 36.89 -18.21 -2.88
N GLY A 25 36.67 -17.33 -1.89
CA GLY A 25 35.49 -16.44 -1.81
C GLY A 25 34.15 -17.14 -1.58
N TRP A 26 34.13 -18.34 -0.99
CA TRP A 26 32.90 -19.09 -0.67
C TRP A 26 32.04 -18.43 0.42
N ASP A 27 32.62 -17.55 1.24
CA ASP A 27 31.96 -16.68 2.22
C ASP A 27 30.83 -15.84 1.60
N TYR A 28 30.99 -15.38 0.35
CA TYR A 28 29.89 -14.74 -0.39
C TYR A 28 28.65 -15.66 -0.51
N CYS A 29 28.84 -16.93 -0.81
CA CYS A 29 27.73 -17.89 -0.88
C CYS A 29 27.09 -18.12 0.49
N GLU A 30 27.87 -18.10 1.56
CA GLU A 30 27.36 -18.23 2.93
C GLU A 30 26.52 -17.01 3.34
N GLU A 31 26.97 -15.80 2.99
CA GLU A 31 26.21 -14.55 3.24
C GLU A 31 24.88 -14.55 2.47
N VAL A 32 24.87 -14.92 1.20
CA VAL A 32 23.65 -15.03 0.40
C VAL A 32 22.69 -16.06 1.00
N GLY A 33 23.19 -17.24 1.37
CA GLY A 33 22.40 -18.28 2.02
C GLY A 33 21.82 -17.85 3.35
N ALA A 34 22.59 -17.15 4.17
CA ALA A 34 22.11 -16.60 5.46
C ALA A 34 20.99 -15.57 5.27
N ASN A 35 21.10 -14.71 4.26
CA ASN A 35 20.06 -13.74 3.94
C ASN A 35 18.77 -14.41 3.44
N GLU A 36 18.86 -15.43 2.61
CA GLU A 36 17.71 -16.23 2.15
C GLU A 36 17.03 -16.96 3.31
N ASN A 37 17.80 -17.56 4.21
CA ASN A 37 17.27 -18.22 5.41
C ASN A 37 16.52 -17.23 6.30
N LYS A 38 17.10 -16.04 6.50
CA LYS A 38 16.45 -14.97 7.27
C LYS A 38 15.14 -14.52 6.61
N ALA A 39 15.15 -14.33 5.28
CA ALA A 39 13.95 -13.94 4.53
C ALA A 39 12.85 -15.03 4.62
N ALA A 40 13.22 -16.31 4.57
CA ALA A 40 12.29 -17.41 4.76
C ALA A 40 11.67 -17.39 6.16
N ALA A 41 12.50 -17.27 7.20
CA ALA A 41 12.04 -17.21 8.59
C ALA A 41 11.07 -16.03 8.82
N LEU A 42 11.39 -14.83 8.31
CA LEU A 42 10.53 -13.65 8.42
C LEU A 42 9.15 -13.84 7.76
N ARG A 43 9.05 -14.61 6.69
CA ARG A 43 7.76 -14.93 6.05
C ARG A 43 6.91 -15.89 6.90
N TRP A 44 7.52 -16.76 7.69
CA TRP A 44 6.81 -17.62 8.63
C TRP A 44 6.40 -16.90 9.90
N HIS A 45 7.26 -16.02 10.41
CA HIS A 45 6.96 -15.21 11.58
C HIS A 45 7.82 -13.95 11.56
N SER A 46 7.19 -12.80 11.59
CA SER A 46 7.85 -11.51 11.72
C SER A 46 7.13 -10.60 12.71
N ASN A 47 7.80 -9.54 13.09
CA ASN A 47 7.20 -8.46 13.85
C ASN A 47 7.28 -7.20 12.98
N VAL A 48 6.16 -6.53 12.83
CA VAL A 48 6.08 -5.26 12.10
C VAL A 48 7.04 -4.25 12.73
N PRO A 49 7.93 -3.63 11.95
CA PRO A 49 9.02 -2.81 12.50
C PRO A 49 8.56 -1.63 13.35
N GLY A 50 7.39 -1.06 13.04
CA GLY A 50 6.82 0.09 13.73
C GLY A 50 6.13 -0.25 15.03
N SER A 51 5.26 -1.24 15.02
CA SER A 51 4.34 -1.60 16.11
C SER A 51 4.74 -2.84 16.91
N ALA A 52 5.63 -3.67 16.36
CA ALA A 52 5.93 -5.02 16.86
C ALA A 52 4.73 -6.00 16.79
N ALA A 53 3.68 -5.69 16.05
CA ALA A 53 2.59 -6.63 15.79
C ALA A 53 3.12 -7.89 15.09
N VAL A 54 2.55 -9.03 15.44
CA VAL A 54 2.98 -10.31 14.88
C VAL A 54 2.32 -10.55 13.54
N GLU A 55 3.10 -11.03 12.57
CA GLU A 55 2.66 -11.34 11.23
C GLU A 55 3.17 -12.72 10.77
N HIS A 56 2.34 -13.42 9.97
CA HIS A 56 2.64 -14.72 9.38
C HIS A 56 2.31 -14.67 7.89
N CYS A 57 3.17 -14.09 7.05
CA CYS A 57 2.91 -13.87 5.62
C CYS A 57 2.53 -15.15 4.86
N ILE A 58 3.20 -16.29 5.13
CA ILE A 58 2.87 -17.56 4.47
C ILE A 58 1.45 -18.03 4.82
N VAL A 59 1.02 -17.88 6.08
CA VAL A 59 -0.33 -18.24 6.51
C VAL A 59 -1.34 -17.26 5.91
N ALA A 60 -1.01 -15.99 5.89
CA ALA A 60 -1.83 -14.94 5.27
C ALA A 60 -2.02 -15.16 3.76
N ALA A 61 -0.99 -15.67 3.05
CA ALA A 61 -1.11 -16.04 1.63
C ALA A 61 -2.17 -17.12 1.39
N ILE A 62 -2.26 -18.10 2.30
CA ILE A 62 -3.29 -19.15 2.24
C ILE A 62 -4.67 -18.52 2.49
N GLN A 63 -4.81 -17.70 3.55
CA GLN A 63 -6.03 -16.98 3.88
C GLN A 63 -6.56 -16.15 2.70
N ASP A 64 -5.69 -15.40 2.04
CA ASP A 64 -6.13 -14.52 0.96
C ASP A 64 -6.43 -15.26 -0.35
N THR A 65 -5.75 -16.36 -0.60
CA THR A 65 -6.12 -17.22 -1.71
C THR A 65 -7.51 -17.84 -1.50
N GLU A 66 -7.86 -18.23 -0.26
CA GLU A 66 -9.22 -18.65 0.10
C GLU A 66 -10.23 -17.51 -0.06
N ASN A 67 -9.90 -16.30 0.41
CA ASN A 67 -10.75 -15.11 0.27
C ASN A 67 -11.11 -14.80 -1.19
N MET A 68 -10.17 -15.06 -2.11
CA MET A 68 -10.37 -14.94 -3.57
C MET A 68 -11.10 -16.15 -4.19
N GLY A 69 -11.65 -17.05 -3.38
CA GLY A 69 -12.53 -18.12 -3.84
C GLY A 69 -11.81 -19.33 -4.42
N TYR A 70 -10.64 -19.66 -3.91
CA TYR A 70 -9.92 -20.89 -4.26
C TYR A 70 -9.93 -21.90 -3.10
N ASP A 71 -9.86 -23.19 -3.42
CA ASP A 71 -9.72 -24.26 -2.42
C ASP A 71 -8.26 -24.39 -2.00
N VAL A 72 -7.97 -24.01 -0.78
CA VAL A 72 -6.61 -24.01 -0.20
C VAL A 72 -6.36 -25.18 0.75
N SER A 73 -7.29 -26.13 0.85
CA SER A 73 -7.26 -27.23 1.83
C SER A 73 -5.96 -28.07 1.78
N GLU A 74 -5.32 -28.18 0.62
CA GLU A 74 -4.04 -28.86 0.49
C GLU A 74 -2.87 -28.05 1.05
N ALA A 75 -2.91 -26.71 0.94
CA ALA A 75 -1.88 -25.84 1.49
C ALA A 75 -1.96 -25.74 3.01
N GLU A 76 -3.17 -25.69 3.58
CA GLU A 76 -3.41 -25.62 5.03
C GLU A 76 -2.76 -26.78 5.81
N LYS A 77 -2.61 -27.95 5.21
CA LYS A 77 -1.98 -29.13 5.83
C LYS A 77 -0.54 -28.91 6.29
N PHE A 78 0.13 -27.90 5.74
CA PHE A 78 1.53 -27.62 6.02
C PHE A 78 1.75 -26.48 7.03
N ILE A 79 0.69 -25.82 7.52
CA ILE A 79 0.81 -24.69 8.45
C ILE A 79 1.49 -25.12 9.75
N GLU A 80 0.98 -26.18 10.41
CA GLU A 80 1.53 -26.64 11.68
C GLU A 80 2.99 -27.11 11.57
N GLU A 81 3.35 -27.79 10.47
CA GLU A 81 4.72 -28.23 10.22
C GLU A 81 5.66 -27.06 10.01
N GLY A 82 5.23 -26.05 9.25
CA GLY A 82 6.03 -24.85 8.99
C GLY A 82 6.21 -23.98 10.23
N MET A 83 5.19 -23.79 11.05
CA MET A 83 5.30 -23.07 12.32
C MET A 83 6.25 -23.80 13.28
N ARG A 84 6.21 -25.12 13.35
CA ARG A 84 7.17 -25.92 14.13
C ARG A 84 8.60 -25.77 13.59
N ALA A 85 8.78 -25.83 12.28
CA ALA A 85 10.10 -25.62 11.66
C ALA A 85 10.68 -24.24 12.01
N TYR A 86 9.82 -23.20 12.08
CA TYR A 86 10.22 -21.88 12.55
C TYR A 86 10.69 -21.90 14.02
N GLU A 87 9.91 -22.51 14.91
CA GLU A 87 10.27 -22.64 16.35
C GLU A 87 11.59 -23.40 16.57
N GLU A 88 11.86 -24.42 15.74
CA GLU A 88 13.07 -25.25 15.77
C GLU A 88 14.26 -24.61 15.04
N GLY A 89 14.04 -23.51 14.28
CA GLY A 89 15.07 -22.87 13.45
C GLY A 89 15.47 -23.71 12.23
N ASP A 90 14.60 -24.60 11.77
CA ASP A 90 14.85 -25.47 10.59
C ASP A 90 14.59 -24.69 9.28
N ASN A 91 15.60 -23.94 8.86
CA ASN A 91 15.55 -23.16 7.63
C ASN A 91 15.28 -24.02 6.38
N ALA A 92 15.79 -25.24 6.33
CA ALA A 92 15.62 -26.12 5.16
C ALA A 92 14.15 -26.50 4.99
N THR A 93 13.48 -26.91 6.08
CA THR A 93 12.05 -27.23 6.07
C THR A 93 11.21 -25.97 5.79
N MET A 94 11.53 -24.82 6.40
CA MET A 94 10.84 -23.57 6.10
C MET A 94 10.91 -23.19 4.61
N CYS A 95 12.07 -23.23 3.99
CA CYS A 95 12.23 -22.94 2.56
C CYS A 95 11.46 -23.92 1.68
N MET A 96 11.55 -25.22 1.97
CA MET A 96 10.84 -26.25 1.23
C MET A 96 9.32 -26.10 1.31
N LEU A 97 8.78 -25.87 2.51
CA LEU A 97 7.34 -25.70 2.72
C LEU A 97 6.83 -24.39 2.12
N SER A 98 7.58 -23.29 2.20
CA SER A 98 7.22 -22.02 1.54
C SER A 98 7.06 -22.21 0.02
N ALA A 99 8.00 -22.91 -0.61
CA ALA A 99 7.92 -23.20 -2.05
C ALA A 99 6.74 -24.13 -2.38
N ARG A 100 6.50 -25.16 -1.56
CA ARG A 100 5.38 -26.09 -1.73
C ARG A 100 4.04 -25.39 -1.56
N ILE A 101 3.85 -24.58 -0.52
CA ILE A 101 2.63 -23.83 -0.30
C ILE A 101 2.40 -22.88 -1.48
N SER A 102 3.39 -22.09 -1.88
CA SER A 102 3.27 -21.18 -3.02
C SER A 102 2.85 -21.92 -4.30
N HIS A 103 3.42 -23.10 -4.57
CA HIS A 103 3.00 -23.94 -5.70
C HIS A 103 1.54 -24.36 -5.58
N LEU A 104 1.11 -24.84 -4.41
CA LEU A 104 -0.27 -25.27 -4.17
C LEU A 104 -1.27 -24.14 -4.33
N LEU A 105 -0.93 -22.94 -3.86
CA LEU A 105 -1.78 -21.75 -4.04
C LEU A 105 -1.90 -21.36 -5.51
N ASN A 106 -0.80 -21.46 -6.28
CA ASN A 106 -0.81 -21.14 -7.71
C ASN A 106 -1.66 -22.10 -8.57
N ILE A 107 -1.85 -23.33 -8.09
CA ILE A 107 -2.67 -24.35 -8.78
C ILE A 107 -3.98 -24.65 -8.05
N ALA A 108 -4.33 -23.85 -7.02
CA ALA A 108 -5.52 -24.09 -6.21
C ALA A 108 -6.79 -24.05 -7.08
N PRO A 109 -7.70 -25.04 -6.91
CA PRO A 109 -8.91 -25.09 -7.68
C PRO A 109 -9.85 -23.92 -7.36
N LYS A 110 -10.46 -23.34 -8.37
CA LYS A 110 -11.51 -22.34 -8.21
C LYS A 110 -12.77 -22.97 -7.63
N ILE A 111 -13.37 -22.32 -6.63
CA ILE A 111 -14.67 -22.67 -6.06
C ILE A 111 -15.73 -21.81 -6.77
N ASP A 112 -16.34 -22.31 -7.84
CA ASP A 112 -17.27 -21.53 -8.68
C ASP A 112 -18.46 -20.93 -7.92
N SER A 113 -18.87 -21.55 -6.80
CA SER A 113 -19.97 -21.05 -5.95
C SER A 113 -19.54 -19.95 -4.97
N HIS A 114 -18.25 -19.65 -4.86
CA HIS A 114 -17.75 -18.67 -3.92
C HIS A 114 -18.26 -17.25 -4.25
N PRO A 115 -18.69 -16.43 -3.27
CA PRO A 115 -19.24 -15.10 -3.50
C PRO A 115 -18.32 -14.16 -4.29
N TYR A 116 -17.01 -14.27 -4.13
CA TYR A 116 -16.02 -13.49 -4.86
C TYR A 116 -16.25 -13.49 -6.38
N TRP A 117 -16.62 -14.64 -6.96
CA TRP A 117 -16.81 -14.79 -8.41
C TRP A 117 -18.12 -14.21 -8.95
N ARG A 118 -18.95 -13.62 -8.09
CA ARG A 118 -20.16 -12.90 -8.52
C ARG A 118 -19.85 -11.49 -8.99
N TYR A 119 -18.71 -10.96 -8.56
CA TYR A 119 -18.28 -9.61 -8.87
C TYR A 119 -17.44 -9.59 -10.15
N THR A 120 -17.51 -8.47 -10.88
CA THR A 120 -16.66 -8.22 -12.04
C THR A 120 -15.26 -7.87 -11.56
N GLN A 121 -14.27 -8.46 -12.21
CA GLN A 121 -12.87 -8.13 -12.00
C GLN A 121 -12.41 -7.18 -13.10
N TYR A 122 -11.60 -6.18 -12.72
CA TYR A 122 -11.14 -5.14 -13.63
C TYR A 122 -9.64 -5.29 -13.90
N ASP A 123 -9.32 -5.75 -15.11
CA ASP A 123 -7.94 -6.01 -15.54
C ASP A 123 -7.28 -4.78 -16.20
N SER A 124 -8.05 -3.77 -16.61
CA SER A 124 -7.52 -2.58 -17.26
C SER A 124 -8.32 -1.31 -16.93
N PHE A 125 -7.65 -0.17 -17.07
CA PHE A 125 -8.27 1.15 -16.88
C PHE A 125 -9.42 1.39 -17.85
N GLU A 126 -9.34 0.89 -19.10
CA GLU A 126 -10.41 1.01 -20.09
C GLU A 126 -11.67 0.27 -19.65
N GLN A 127 -11.53 -0.94 -19.09
CA GLN A 127 -12.67 -1.69 -18.56
C GLN A 127 -13.28 -0.97 -17.36
N TYR A 128 -12.45 -0.47 -16.44
CA TYR A 128 -12.88 0.28 -15.27
C TYR A 128 -13.58 1.60 -15.67
N SER A 129 -12.94 2.44 -16.47
CA SER A 129 -13.44 3.78 -16.80
C SER A 129 -14.72 3.76 -17.66
N ALA A 130 -14.98 2.66 -18.38
CA ALA A 130 -16.22 2.47 -19.11
C ALA A 130 -17.45 2.24 -18.19
N LYS A 131 -17.23 1.97 -16.90
CA LYS A 131 -18.29 1.63 -15.93
C LYS A 131 -18.64 2.74 -14.95
N VAL A 132 -17.80 3.78 -14.87
CA VAL A 132 -17.93 4.84 -13.88
C VAL A 132 -18.02 6.20 -14.54
N ASN A 133 -18.63 7.14 -13.82
CA ASN A 133 -18.62 8.55 -14.21
C ASN A 133 -17.66 9.31 -13.30
N LEU A 134 -16.50 9.67 -13.82
CA LEU A 134 -15.45 10.36 -13.06
C LEU A 134 -15.60 11.87 -13.26
N PRO A 135 -15.93 12.64 -12.20
CA PRO A 135 -16.13 14.06 -12.32
C PRO A 135 -14.81 14.79 -12.55
N VAL A 136 -14.85 15.76 -13.44
CA VAL A 136 -13.71 16.66 -13.71
C VAL A 136 -14.11 18.07 -13.35
N PHE A 137 -13.49 18.61 -12.31
CA PHE A 137 -13.62 19.98 -11.89
C PHE A 137 -12.32 20.72 -12.18
N LYS A 138 -12.41 22.00 -12.51
CA LYS A 138 -11.22 22.82 -12.68
C LYS A 138 -10.76 23.35 -11.34
N PHE A 139 -9.49 23.12 -10.99
CA PHE A 139 -8.87 23.83 -9.87
C PHE A 139 -8.75 25.30 -10.23
N GLY A 140 -9.33 26.17 -9.39
CA GLY A 140 -9.42 27.61 -9.65
C GLY A 140 -8.34 28.46 -8.98
N GLY A 141 -7.44 27.83 -8.22
CA GLY A 141 -6.37 28.51 -7.48
C GLY A 141 -5.16 28.87 -8.34
N SER A 142 -4.26 29.67 -7.80
CA SER A 142 -2.94 29.96 -8.37
C SER A 142 -1.97 28.79 -8.16
N LYS A 143 -0.81 28.82 -8.83
CA LYS A 143 0.28 27.87 -8.57
C LYS A 143 0.75 27.91 -7.10
N ASP A 144 0.86 29.10 -6.52
CA ASP A 144 1.26 29.26 -5.11
C ASP A 144 0.23 28.66 -4.16
N GLU A 145 -1.06 28.79 -4.49
CA GLU A 145 -2.13 28.16 -3.72
C GLU A 145 -2.08 26.64 -3.83
N LEU A 146 -1.81 26.11 -5.01
CA LEU A 146 -1.63 24.67 -5.22
C LEU A 146 -0.44 24.13 -4.41
N GLU A 147 0.71 24.82 -4.45
CA GLU A 147 1.89 24.44 -3.68
C GLU A 147 1.63 24.46 -2.17
N ARG A 148 0.88 25.47 -1.71
CA ARG A 148 0.45 25.56 -0.32
C ARG A 148 -0.44 24.37 0.08
N LEU A 149 -1.39 24.00 -0.75
CA LEU A 149 -2.27 22.85 -0.49
C LEU A 149 -1.51 21.52 -0.56
N ASN A 150 -0.60 21.36 -1.52
CA ASN A 150 0.29 20.19 -1.62
C ASN A 150 1.14 20.06 -0.36
N ARG A 151 1.71 21.17 0.14
CA ARG A 151 2.46 21.16 1.39
C ARG A 151 1.60 20.73 2.58
N ILE A 152 0.38 21.24 2.69
CA ILE A 152 -0.57 20.85 3.75
C ILE A 152 -0.90 19.36 3.64
N GLY A 153 -1.14 18.85 2.44
CA GLY A 153 -1.42 17.43 2.20
C GLY A 153 -0.26 16.53 2.64
N TRP A 154 0.95 16.82 2.17
CA TRP A 154 2.14 16.06 2.55
C TRP A 154 2.43 16.11 4.06
N GLU A 155 2.34 17.29 4.68
CA GLU A 155 2.55 17.44 6.12
C GLU A 155 1.54 16.62 6.91
N ALA A 156 0.27 16.66 6.54
CA ALA A 156 -0.79 15.89 7.19
C ALA A 156 -0.58 14.38 7.02
N GLN A 157 -0.26 13.93 5.81
CA GLN A 157 0.00 12.53 5.49
C GLN A 157 1.15 11.96 6.32
N ILE A 158 2.27 12.65 6.35
CA ILE A 158 3.47 12.20 7.05
C ILE A 158 3.25 12.17 8.56
N CYS A 159 2.59 13.19 9.10
CA CYS A 159 2.27 13.21 10.53
C CYS A 159 1.30 12.09 10.92
N ALA A 160 0.31 11.81 10.09
CA ALA A 160 -0.68 10.77 10.34
C ALA A 160 -0.09 9.35 10.17
N GLY A 161 0.75 9.12 9.15
CA GLY A 161 1.51 7.88 9.03
C GLY A 161 2.39 7.64 10.25
N ALA A 162 3.11 8.68 10.72
CA ALA A 162 3.93 8.59 11.94
C ALA A 162 3.12 8.32 13.22
N LEU A 163 1.85 8.70 13.29
CA LEU A 163 0.93 8.28 14.35
C LEU A 163 0.66 6.77 14.25
N GLY A 164 0.35 6.30 13.05
CA GLY A 164 -0.14 4.95 12.80
C GLY A 164 0.93 3.86 12.98
N THR A 165 2.18 4.10 12.58
CA THR A 165 3.27 3.11 12.64
C THR A 165 3.53 2.48 14.02
N ALA A 166 3.01 3.06 15.11
CA ALA A 166 3.09 2.47 16.44
C ALA A 166 1.87 1.62 16.80
N LEU A 167 0.82 1.66 15.99
CA LEU A 167 -0.53 1.17 16.30
C LEU A 167 -1.01 0.10 15.32
N GLU A 168 -0.38 -0.04 14.17
CA GLU A 168 -0.74 -0.99 13.13
C GLU A 168 -0.67 -2.45 13.62
N GLY A 169 -1.56 -3.30 13.08
CA GLY A 169 -1.65 -4.72 13.38
C GLY A 169 -2.38 -5.06 14.69
N TYR A 170 -3.00 -4.08 15.34
CA TYR A 170 -3.76 -4.30 16.56
C TYR A 170 -5.25 -3.98 16.41
N THR A 171 -6.08 -4.65 17.21
CA THR A 171 -7.53 -4.40 17.26
C THR A 171 -7.85 -3.21 18.15
N THR A 172 -9.03 -2.61 17.94
CA THR A 172 -9.59 -1.55 18.80
C THR A 172 -9.49 -1.89 20.29
N GLU A 173 -9.87 -3.11 20.68
CA GLU A 173 -9.90 -3.55 22.06
C GLU A 173 -8.50 -3.64 22.69
N ASN A 174 -7.52 -4.09 21.91
CA ASN A 174 -6.14 -4.20 22.37
C ASN A 174 -5.50 -2.82 22.52
N LEU A 175 -5.75 -1.91 21.58
CA LEU A 175 -5.29 -0.52 21.66
C LEU A 175 -5.91 0.20 22.86
N GLU A 176 -7.23 0.06 23.07
CA GLU A 176 -7.92 0.67 24.20
C GLU A 176 -7.40 0.12 25.55
N LYS A 177 -7.12 -1.18 25.64
CA LYS A 177 -6.57 -1.81 26.84
C LYS A 177 -5.19 -1.27 27.22
N VAL A 178 -4.36 -0.94 26.25
CA VAL A 178 -2.95 -0.52 26.47
C VAL A 178 -2.83 0.99 26.60
N PHE A 179 -3.51 1.74 25.74
CA PHE A 179 -3.34 3.19 25.62
C PHE A 179 -4.55 3.99 26.11
N GLY A 180 -5.72 3.34 26.33
CA GLY A 180 -6.98 4.05 26.56
C GLY A 180 -7.45 4.73 25.28
N ASN A 181 -7.75 6.03 25.33
CA ASN A 181 -8.11 6.81 24.15
C ASN A 181 -6.87 7.48 23.55
N ILE A 182 -6.64 7.24 22.27
CA ILE A 182 -5.45 7.75 21.55
C ILE A 182 -5.81 9.07 20.84
N GLU A 183 -5.31 10.18 21.35
CA GLU A 183 -5.56 11.54 20.82
C GLU A 183 -4.29 12.18 20.24
N TYR A 184 -3.16 11.49 20.33
CA TYR A 184 -1.85 12.00 19.92
C TYR A 184 -0.86 10.84 19.75
N TYR A 185 0.37 11.14 19.31
CA TYR A 185 1.45 10.16 19.23
C TYR A 185 1.65 9.41 20.56
N VAL A 186 1.66 8.09 20.51
CA VAL A 186 1.91 7.24 21.70
C VAL A 186 3.40 7.10 22.02
N ARG A 187 4.27 7.52 21.11
CA ARG A 187 5.73 7.57 21.26
C ARG A 187 6.29 8.74 20.44
N THR A 188 7.60 9.04 20.57
CA THR A 188 8.26 9.97 19.65
C THR A 188 8.11 9.49 18.22
N PRO A 189 7.51 10.30 17.32
CA PRO A 189 7.28 9.91 15.94
C PRO A 189 8.59 9.87 15.15
N ASN A 190 8.61 9.09 14.09
CA ASN A 190 9.66 9.10 13.06
C ASN A 190 9.01 9.05 11.68
N THR A 191 9.80 9.31 10.64
CA THR A 191 9.32 9.42 9.27
C THR A 191 9.64 8.21 8.39
N TYR A 192 10.21 7.14 8.95
CA TYR A 192 10.39 5.90 8.23
C TYR A 192 9.05 5.22 8.03
N ASN A 193 8.61 5.19 6.77
CA ASN A 193 7.35 4.61 6.35
C ASN A 193 7.49 4.19 4.88
N ASP A 194 6.91 3.06 4.50
CA ASP A 194 6.97 2.54 3.13
C ASP A 194 5.97 3.23 2.20
N ASP A 195 4.81 3.68 2.68
CA ASP A 195 3.81 4.40 1.89
C ASP A 195 4.45 5.54 1.10
N ILE A 196 5.14 6.45 1.81
CA ILE A 196 5.83 7.62 1.24
C ILE A 196 6.93 7.20 0.25
N THR A 197 7.57 6.05 0.46
CA THR A 197 8.59 5.53 -0.43
C THR A 197 8.05 5.27 -1.83
N TYR A 198 6.89 4.64 -1.94
CA TYR A 198 6.26 4.35 -3.23
C TYR A 198 5.70 5.62 -3.88
N GLU A 199 5.14 6.54 -3.12
CA GLU A 199 4.68 7.83 -3.62
C GLU A 199 5.83 8.69 -4.17
N ILE A 200 6.99 8.72 -3.50
CA ILE A 200 8.19 9.38 -4.04
C ILE A 200 8.63 8.71 -5.33
N ALA A 201 8.66 7.38 -5.39
CA ALA A 201 9.04 6.66 -6.61
C ALA A 201 8.10 6.98 -7.78
N PHE A 202 6.78 7.09 -7.53
CA PHE A 202 5.79 7.54 -8.52
C PHE A 202 6.09 8.96 -9.03
N LEU A 203 6.36 9.93 -8.15
CA LEU A 203 6.70 11.29 -8.57
C LEU A 203 7.96 11.33 -9.46
N TYR A 204 8.97 10.50 -9.15
CA TYR A 204 10.16 10.39 -10.00
C TYR A 204 9.87 9.74 -11.35
N ALA A 205 8.97 8.76 -11.41
CA ALA A 205 8.50 8.18 -12.67
C ALA A 205 7.75 9.20 -13.51
N LEU A 206 6.80 9.92 -12.90
CA LEU A 206 6.04 10.97 -13.58
C LEU A 206 6.95 12.11 -14.08
N LYS A 207 7.94 12.50 -13.27
CA LYS A 207 8.93 13.50 -13.68
C LYS A 207 9.76 13.07 -14.89
N ALA A 208 10.08 11.79 -14.99
CA ALA A 208 10.89 11.25 -16.09
C ALA A 208 10.09 11.05 -17.37
N ALA A 209 8.86 10.56 -17.28
CA ALA A 209 8.02 10.17 -18.43
C ALA A 209 7.01 11.26 -18.85
N GLY A 210 6.64 12.19 -17.96
CA GLY A 210 5.62 13.21 -18.21
C GLY A 210 4.27 12.58 -18.54
N ASP A 211 3.54 13.21 -19.47
CA ASP A 211 2.20 12.77 -19.89
C ASP A 211 2.16 11.36 -20.50
N SER A 212 3.31 10.81 -20.89
CA SER A 212 3.42 9.47 -21.48
C SER A 212 3.67 8.37 -20.44
N ILE A 213 3.60 8.67 -19.15
CA ILE A 213 3.83 7.71 -18.06
C ILE A 213 3.00 6.43 -18.22
N SER A 214 3.64 5.32 -17.98
CA SER A 214 3.04 3.97 -17.97
C SER A 214 3.38 3.22 -16.69
N SER A 215 2.64 2.14 -16.40
CA SER A 215 2.95 1.23 -15.30
C SER A 215 4.37 0.66 -15.39
N SER A 216 4.91 0.49 -16.60
CA SER A 216 6.30 0.04 -16.80
C SER A 216 7.31 1.07 -16.35
N ASP A 217 7.07 2.36 -16.60
CA ASP A 217 7.96 3.44 -16.15
C ASP A 217 7.98 3.51 -14.62
N ILE A 218 6.83 3.31 -13.97
CA ILE A 218 6.72 3.26 -12.51
C ILE A 218 7.49 2.04 -11.97
N ALA A 219 7.32 0.88 -12.57
CA ALA A 219 8.03 -0.35 -12.19
C ALA A 219 9.55 -0.20 -12.31
N GLU A 220 10.05 0.46 -13.35
CA GLU A 220 11.47 0.75 -13.51
C GLU A 220 12.01 1.70 -12.44
N GLN A 221 11.21 2.70 -12.04
CA GLN A 221 11.58 3.56 -10.92
C GLN A 221 11.57 2.83 -9.58
N TRP A 222 10.65 1.90 -9.35
CA TRP A 222 10.70 1.02 -8.19
C TRP A 222 12.01 0.23 -8.16
N MET A 223 12.40 -0.38 -9.27
CA MET A 223 13.67 -1.11 -9.36
C MET A 223 14.88 -0.21 -9.11
N ALA A 224 14.84 1.05 -9.52
CA ALA A 224 15.91 2.01 -9.29
C ALA A 224 16.00 2.50 -7.84
N LEU A 225 14.86 2.70 -7.17
CA LEU A 225 14.77 3.43 -5.91
C LEU A 225 14.43 2.55 -4.71
N VAL A 226 13.55 1.55 -4.86
CA VAL A 226 13.06 0.71 -3.77
C VAL A 226 13.95 -0.52 -3.60
N PRO A 227 14.64 -0.68 -2.46
CA PRO A 227 15.60 -1.79 -2.27
C PRO A 227 14.90 -3.13 -2.00
N SER A 228 13.79 -3.09 -1.27
CA SER A 228 12.98 -4.25 -0.86
C SER A 228 11.55 -3.81 -0.63
N GLY A 229 10.63 -4.73 -0.76
CA GLY A 229 9.21 -4.56 -0.43
C GLY A 229 8.78 -5.60 0.61
N TRP A 230 7.50 -5.59 0.91
CA TRP A 230 6.86 -6.60 1.74
C TRP A 230 5.60 -7.10 1.03
N SER A 231 5.10 -8.28 1.38
CA SER A 231 3.85 -8.84 0.84
C SER A 231 3.69 -8.65 -0.69
N ALA A 232 2.68 -7.93 -1.15
CA ALA A 232 2.36 -7.72 -2.56
C ALA A 232 3.48 -7.03 -3.34
N GLU A 233 4.10 -6.03 -2.75
CA GLU A 233 5.19 -5.25 -3.34
C GLU A 233 6.46 -6.08 -3.51
N GLU A 234 6.78 -6.96 -2.54
CA GLU A 234 7.94 -7.85 -2.67
C GLU A 234 7.73 -8.85 -3.81
N ILE A 235 6.53 -9.45 -3.93
CA ILE A 235 6.22 -10.34 -5.06
C ILE A 235 6.35 -9.58 -6.40
N ALA A 236 5.83 -8.35 -6.46
CA ALA A 236 5.97 -7.52 -7.65
C ALA A 236 7.43 -7.22 -8.00
N LEU A 237 8.25 -6.83 -7.01
CA LEU A 237 9.69 -6.61 -7.22
C LEU A 237 10.40 -7.88 -7.71
N GLN A 238 10.05 -9.05 -7.18
CA GLN A 238 10.58 -10.33 -7.66
C GLN A 238 10.18 -10.59 -9.11
N ASN A 239 8.92 -10.39 -9.46
CA ASN A 239 8.41 -10.54 -10.82
C ASN A 239 9.14 -9.60 -11.80
N ILE A 240 9.28 -8.32 -11.45
CA ILE A 240 9.96 -7.33 -12.30
C ILE A 240 11.43 -7.69 -12.49
N ARG A 241 12.14 -8.16 -11.45
CA ARG A 241 13.54 -8.66 -11.56
C ARG A 241 13.67 -9.81 -12.55
N LEU A 242 12.62 -10.61 -12.71
CA LEU A 242 12.54 -11.71 -13.68
C LEU A 242 12.06 -11.26 -15.08
N GLY A 243 11.83 -9.96 -15.28
CA GLY A 243 11.34 -9.40 -16.55
C GLY A 243 9.83 -9.49 -16.74
N VAL A 244 9.09 -9.81 -15.69
CA VAL A 244 7.62 -9.80 -15.69
C VAL A 244 7.15 -8.40 -15.23
N TYR A 245 6.71 -7.61 -16.21
CA TYR A 245 6.29 -6.22 -16.01
C TYR A 245 4.79 -6.09 -15.75
N PRO A 246 4.31 -4.91 -15.28
CA PRO A 246 2.88 -4.65 -15.09
C PRO A 246 2.06 -4.87 -16.39
N PRO A 247 0.83 -5.33 -16.29
CA PRO A 247 0.08 -5.61 -15.05
C PRO A 247 0.39 -7.00 -14.43
N GLU A 248 1.16 -7.83 -15.13
CA GLU A 248 1.45 -9.20 -14.69
C GLU A 248 2.30 -9.24 -13.41
N SER A 249 3.17 -8.25 -13.16
CA SER A 249 3.96 -8.17 -11.94
C SER A 249 3.11 -8.09 -10.68
N GLY A 250 1.99 -7.39 -10.73
CA GLY A 250 1.05 -7.27 -9.61
C GLY A 250 0.15 -8.49 -9.42
N ARG A 251 -0.06 -9.28 -10.49
CA ARG A 251 -1.02 -10.39 -10.50
C ARG A 251 -0.39 -11.77 -10.33
N LEU A 252 0.73 -12.01 -11.01
CA LEU A 252 1.32 -13.34 -11.13
C LEU A 252 1.95 -13.78 -9.81
N ASN A 253 1.56 -14.97 -9.32
CA ASN A 253 2.06 -15.57 -8.07
C ASN A 253 1.92 -14.65 -6.85
N ASN A 254 0.99 -13.73 -6.87
CA ASN A 254 0.79 -12.73 -5.82
C ASN A 254 -0.52 -12.96 -5.06
N PRO A 255 -0.49 -13.72 -3.97
CA PRO A 255 -1.67 -13.94 -3.14
C PRO A 255 -2.16 -12.67 -2.45
N TYR A 256 -1.28 -11.71 -2.20
CA TYR A 256 -1.57 -10.45 -1.49
C TYR A 256 -2.10 -9.31 -2.39
N ARG A 257 -2.41 -9.59 -3.65
CA ARG A 257 -2.76 -8.58 -4.67
C ARG A 257 -4.00 -7.73 -4.39
N GLU A 258 -4.77 -8.07 -3.35
CA GLU A 258 -5.92 -7.28 -2.88
C GLU A 258 -5.72 -6.69 -1.47
N TRP A 259 -4.46 -6.65 -1.00
CA TRP A 259 -4.09 -5.97 0.22
C TRP A 259 -4.04 -4.45 0.04
N ILE A 260 -3.78 -3.72 1.13
CA ILE A 260 -3.85 -2.26 1.18
C ILE A 260 -2.70 -1.56 0.44
N GLY A 261 -1.62 -2.24 0.10
CA GLY A 261 -0.40 -1.60 -0.37
C GLY A 261 -0.54 -0.70 -1.61
N ALA A 262 -1.56 -0.90 -2.47
CA ALA A 262 -1.92 0.09 -3.48
C ALA A 262 -2.77 1.22 -2.87
N GLN A 263 -3.76 0.91 -2.04
CA GLN A 263 -4.63 1.90 -1.39
C GLN A 263 -3.82 2.90 -0.54
N MET A 264 -2.74 2.47 0.12
CA MET A 264 -1.90 3.30 1.00
C MET A 264 -1.15 4.43 0.29
N ARG A 265 -1.08 4.45 -1.05
CA ARG A 265 -0.29 5.42 -1.83
C ARG A 265 -1.09 6.18 -2.89
N GLY A 266 -2.42 6.08 -2.86
CA GLY A 266 -3.31 6.75 -3.82
C GLY A 266 -3.30 8.28 -3.71
N ALA A 267 -2.97 8.83 -2.56
CA ALA A 267 -3.02 10.28 -2.32
C ALA A 267 -2.17 11.07 -3.31
N VAL A 268 -0.95 10.63 -3.63
CA VAL A 268 -0.08 11.33 -4.57
C VAL A 268 -0.68 11.46 -5.97
N CYS A 269 -1.40 10.43 -6.44
CA CYS A 269 -2.11 10.46 -7.72
C CYS A 269 -3.21 11.51 -7.73
N GLY A 270 -3.90 11.69 -6.60
CA GLY A 270 -4.87 12.76 -6.40
C GLY A 270 -4.23 14.14 -6.31
N MET A 271 -3.08 14.27 -5.65
CA MET A 271 -2.37 15.54 -5.49
C MET A 271 -1.80 16.08 -6.82
N VAL A 272 -1.36 15.22 -7.73
CA VAL A 272 -0.91 15.65 -9.07
C VAL A 272 -2.06 15.90 -10.05
N ALA A 273 -3.31 15.55 -9.70
CA ALA A 273 -4.50 15.74 -10.51
C ALA A 273 -5.61 16.49 -9.76
N PRO A 274 -5.38 17.73 -9.27
CA PRO A 274 -6.30 18.47 -8.40
C PRO A 274 -7.63 18.75 -9.10
N GLY A 275 -8.73 18.19 -8.56
CA GLY A 275 -10.09 18.30 -9.11
C GLY A 275 -10.39 17.45 -10.32
N ASN A 276 -9.41 16.75 -10.89
CA ASN A 276 -9.56 15.89 -12.05
C ASN A 276 -9.59 14.41 -11.63
N ALA A 277 -10.77 13.94 -11.18
CA ALA A 277 -10.91 12.56 -10.72
C ALA A 277 -10.65 11.52 -11.81
N PHE A 278 -10.83 11.86 -13.10
CA PHE A 278 -10.49 10.95 -14.20
C PHE A 278 -8.97 10.72 -14.28
N GLU A 279 -8.20 11.78 -14.25
CA GLU A 279 -6.73 11.68 -14.31
C GLU A 279 -6.15 11.05 -13.03
N ALA A 280 -6.68 11.42 -11.85
CA ALA A 280 -6.30 10.78 -10.58
C ALA A 280 -6.53 9.28 -10.61
N ALA A 281 -7.71 8.83 -11.07
CA ALA A 281 -8.05 7.42 -11.21
C ALA A 281 -7.17 6.71 -12.25
N ARG A 282 -6.83 7.38 -13.37
CA ARG A 282 -5.94 6.82 -14.40
C ARG A 282 -4.54 6.58 -13.86
N LEU A 283 -3.99 7.54 -13.16
CA LEU A 283 -2.67 7.44 -12.55
C LEU A 283 -2.61 6.36 -11.46
N ALA A 284 -3.61 6.35 -10.57
CA ALA A 284 -3.73 5.35 -9.52
C ALA A 284 -3.91 3.93 -10.09
N PHE A 285 -4.71 3.77 -11.14
CA PHE A 285 -4.87 2.46 -11.78
C PHE A 285 -3.54 1.95 -12.36
N MET A 286 -2.76 2.83 -12.98
CA MET A 286 -1.44 2.48 -13.52
C MET A 286 -0.42 2.17 -12.43
N ASP A 287 -0.38 2.93 -11.33
CA ASP A 287 0.52 2.67 -10.21
C ASP A 287 0.12 1.38 -9.50
N GLY A 288 -1.14 1.21 -9.18
CA GLY A 288 -1.67 0.03 -8.49
C GLY A 288 -1.36 -1.28 -9.20
N GLN A 289 -1.44 -1.30 -10.53
CA GLN A 289 -1.12 -2.48 -11.33
C GLN A 289 0.34 -2.94 -11.25
N VAL A 290 1.24 -2.11 -10.72
CA VAL A 290 2.65 -2.53 -10.52
C VAL A 290 2.73 -3.69 -9.54
N SER A 291 1.94 -3.67 -8.46
CA SER A 291 2.00 -4.65 -7.37
C SER A 291 0.67 -5.30 -7.00
N HIS A 292 -0.44 -4.77 -7.47
CA HIS A 292 -1.79 -5.21 -7.08
C HIS A 292 -2.66 -5.53 -8.31
N HIS A 293 -3.84 -6.06 -8.03
CA HIS A 293 -4.80 -6.41 -9.07
C HIS A 293 -6.24 -6.22 -8.53
N ASN A 294 -7.19 -5.94 -9.43
CA ASN A 294 -8.62 -5.88 -9.14
C ASN A 294 -8.96 -5.01 -7.92
N ASN A 295 -9.48 -5.57 -6.83
CA ASN A 295 -9.94 -4.82 -5.66
C ASN A 295 -8.81 -4.04 -4.96
N GLY A 296 -7.56 -4.52 -4.99
CA GLY A 296 -6.41 -3.77 -4.48
C GLY A 296 -6.16 -2.49 -5.28
N VAL A 297 -6.24 -2.55 -6.62
CA VAL A 297 -6.13 -1.38 -7.49
C VAL A 297 -7.30 -0.41 -7.29
N LEU A 298 -8.53 -0.93 -7.12
CA LEU A 298 -9.70 -0.09 -6.84
C LEU A 298 -9.57 0.68 -5.52
N GLY A 299 -8.85 0.12 -4.53
CA GLY A 299 -8.52 0.81 -3.28
C GLY A 299 -7.67 2.05 -3.51
N GLU A 300 -6.66 1.95 -4.35
CA GLU A 300 -5.82 3.10 -4.71
C GLU A 300 -6.62 4.18 -5.46
N VAL A 301 -7.43 3.76 -6.43
CA VAL A 301 -8.34 4.65 -7.16
C VAL A 301 -9.27 5.40 -6.20
N PHE A 302 -9.80 4.71 -5.19
CA PHE A 302 -10.69 5.32 -4.20
C PHE A 302 -10.00 6.48 -3.45
N ASN A 303 -8.80 6.26 -2.94
CA ASN A 303 -8.02 7.28 -2.23
C ASN A 303 -7.53 8.41 -3.15
N ALA A 304 -7.10 8.09 -4.37
CA ALA A 304 -6.70 9.07 -5.36
C ALA A 304 -7.84 10.02 -5.73
N VAL A 305 -9.04 9.48 -5.95
CA VAL A 305 -10.23 10.27 -6.27
C VAL A 305 -10.64 11.16 -5.09
N MET A 306 -10.65 10.63 -3.85
CA MET A 306 -10.92 11.44 -2.65
C MET A 306 -9.95 12.62 -2.55
N THR A 307 -8.65 12.35 -2.70
CA THR A 307 -7.62 13.38 -2.60
C THR A 307 -7.74 14.42 -3.71
N SER A 308 -7.96 13.99 -4.96
CA SER A 308 -8.20 14.91 -6.09
C SER A 308 -9.38 15.85 -5.83
N LEU A 309 -10.50 15.31 -5.35
CA LEU A 309 -11.71 16.07 -5.06
C LEU A 309 -11.54 17.05 -3.87
N ALA A 310 -10.66 16.74 -2.92
CA ALA A 310 -10.39 17.60 -1.77
C ALA A 310 -9.85 19.00 -2.15
N TYR A 311 -9.23 19.16 -3.33
CA TYR A 311 -8.79 20.46 -3.84
C TYR A 311 -9.94 21.39 -4.26
N VAL A 312 -11.12 20.84 -4.51
CA VAL A 312 -12.28 21.58 -5.07
C VAL A 312 -13.55 21.44 -4.25
N LYS A 313 -13.52 20.60 -3.23
CA LYS A 313 -14.62 20.33 -2.31
C LYS A 313 -14.14 20.44 -0.88
N SER A 314 -14.93 21.06 0.00
CA SER A 314 -14.63 21.18 1.43
C SER A 314 -15.47 20.25 2.31
N ASN A 315 -16.53 19.65 1.76
CA ASN A 315 -17.39 18.72 2.49
C ASN A 315 -16.87 17.30 2.34
N VAL A 316 -16.27 16.76 3.40
CA VAL A 316 -15.66 15.42 3.41
C VAL A 316 -16.69 14.32 3.07
N LYS A 317 -17.94 14.42 3.53
CA LYS A 317 -18.98 13.44 3.21
C LYS A 317 -19.33 13.45 1.72
N GLU A 318 -19.37 14.65 1.10
CA GLU A 318 -19.54 14.74 -0.36
C GLU A 318 -18.37 14.13 -1.11
N ILE A 319 -17.14 14.36 -0.64
CA ILE A 319 -15.93 13.76 -1.23
C ILE A 319 -16.00 12.22 -1.18
N VAL A 320 -16.26 11.66 -0.01
CA VAL A 320 -16.40 10.21 0.16
C VAL A 320 -17.50 9.63 -0.73
N ARG A 321 -18.67 10.29 -0.80
CA ARG A 321 -19.76 9.81 -1.67
C ARG A 321 -19.37 9.78 -3.13
N LEU A 322 -18.74 10.86 -3.63
CA LEU A 322 -18.29 10.92 -5.02
C LEU A 322 -17.19 9.90 -5.33
N ALA A 323 -16.31 9.63 -4.36
CA ALA A 323 -15.27 8.60 -4.52
C ALA A 323 -15.86 7.18 -4.52
N ILE A 324 -16.88 6.90 -3.70
CA ILE A 324 -17.62 5.66 -3.75
C ILE A 324 -18.28 5.52 -5.15
N ASP A 325 -18.90 6.57 -5.69
CA ASP A 325 -19.53 6.56 -7.02
C ASP A 325 -18.52 6.40 -8.17
N ALA A 326 -17.23 6.67 -7.91
CA ALA A 326 -16.14 6.39 -8.84
C ALA A 326 -15.69 4.91 -8.87
N ILE A 327 -16.24 4.06 -8.01
CA ILE A 327 -15.95 2.61 -8.01
C ILE A 327 -17.09 1.87 -8.71
N PRO A 328 -16.82 0.93 -9.63
CA PRO A 328 -17.85 0.22 -10.38
C PRO A 328 -18.83 -0.53 -9.48
N GLU A 329 -20.12 -0.39 -9.72
CA GLU A 329 -21.20 -0.99 -8.90
C GLU A 329 -21.15 -2.51 -8.81
N ASP A 330 -20.59 -3.16 -9.84
CA ASP A 330 -20.48 -4.61 -9.93
C ASP A 330 -19.11 -5.15 -9.41
N SER A 331 -18.28 -4.31 -8.75
CA SER A 331 -17.06 -4.73 -8.06
C SER A 331 -17.32 -5.08 -6.59
N GLU A 332 -16.49 -5.97 -6.04
CA GLU A 332 -16.61 -6.31 -4.61
C GLU A 332 -16.18 -5.12 -3.72
N TYR A 333 -15.12 -4.39 -4.10
CA TYR A 333 -14.67 -3.21 -3.38
C TYR A 333 -15.78 -2.16 -3.22
N ARG A 334 -16.61 -1.95 -4.28
CA ARG A 334 -17.79 -1.07 -4.17
C ARG A 334 -18.74 -1.55 -3.08
N SER A 335 -19.02 -2.85 -3.02
CA SER A 335 -19.92 -3.39 -1.98
C SER A 335 -19.40 -3.19 -0.57
N VAL A 336 -18.07 -3.14 -0.39
CA VAL A 336 -17.40 -2.89 0.90
C VAL A 336 -17.58 -1.44 1.34
N VAL A 337 -17.21 -0.49 0.48
CA VAL A 337 -17.30 0.95 0.82
C VAL A 337 -18.75 1.44 0.95
N GLU A 338 -19.69 0.87 0.18
CA GLU A 338 -21.12 1.12 0.37
C GLU A 338 -21.63 0.59 1.71
N TYR A 339 -21.20 -0.61 2.09
CA TYR A 339 -21.60 -1.17 3.38
C TYR A 339 -21.08 -0.33 4.55
N ALA A 340 -19.85 0.19 4.46
CA ALA A 340 -19.29 1.09 5.46
C ALA A 340 -20.05 2.43 5.49
N TRP A 341 -20.37 2.99 4.33
CA TRP A 341 -21.18 4.19 4.20
C TRP A 341 -22.57 4.03 4.85
N ASP A 342 -23.27 2.96 4.54
CA ASP A 342 -24.58 2.66 5.08
C ASP A 342 -24.55 2.43 6.59
N SER A 343 -23.52 1.72 7.08
CA SER A 343 -23.29 1.51 8.52
C SER A 343 -23.14 2.81 9.27
N CYS A 344 -22.43 3.80 8.69
CA CYS A 344 -22.28 5.11 9.31
C CYS A 344 -23.61 5.91 9.36
N HIS A 345 -24.57 5.63 8.47
CA HIS A 345 -25.87 6.31 8.45
C HIS A 345 -26.87 5.70 9.40
N VAL A 346 -26.72 4.42 9.74
CA VAL A 346 -27.65 3.74 10.65
C VAL A 346 -27.15 3.67 12.09
N CYS A 347 -25.82 3.75 12.31
CA CYS A 347 -25.20 3.70 13.62
C CYS A 347 -25.07 5.10 14.23
N SER A 348 -25.22 5.16 15.57
CA SER A 348 -25.09 6.44 16.31
C SER A 348 -23.64 6.76 16.69
N SER A 349 -22.73 5.79 16.62
CA SER A 349 -21.31 5.96 16.93
C SER A 349 -20.41 5.26 15.92
N TRP A 350 -19.19 5.75 15.80
CA TRP A 350 -18.18 5.11 14.96
C TRP A 350 -17.87 3.67 15.42
N ARG A 351 -17.95 3.40 16.73
CA ARG A 351 -17.71 2.06 17.29
C ARG A 351 -18.77 1.06 16.85
N ASP A 352 -20.03 1.47 16.82
CA ASP A 352 -21.12 0.60 16.35
C ASP A 352 -20.97 0.33 14.84
N ALA A 353 -20.60 1.33 14.03
CA ALA A 353 -20.33 1.18 12.62
C ALA A 353 -19.10 0.25 12.37
N ALA A 354 -18.03 0.43 13.15
CA ALA A 354 -16.85 -0.43 13.12
C ALA A 354 -17.22 -1.89 13.46
N ALA A 355 -17.99 -2.11 14.53
CA ALA A 355 -18.46 -3.44 14.92
C ALA A 355 -19.27 -4.13 13.81
N GLN A 356 -20.13 -3.39 13.09
CA GLN A 356 -20.87 -3.93 11.95
C GLN A 356 -19.94 -4.30 10.78
N CYS A 357 -19.01 -3.42 10.42
CA CYS A 357 -18.07 -3.65 9.33
C CYS A 357 -17.12 -4.82 9.65
N LEU A 358 -16.54 -4.85 10.84
CA LEU A 358 -15.64 -5.91 11.26
C LEU A 358 -16.38 -7.24 11.51
N GLY A 359 -17.66 -7.21 11.90
CA GLY A 359 -18.51 -8.39 11.93
C GLY A 359 -18.64 -9.06 10.56
N ARG A 360 -18.53 -8.31 9.46
CA ARG A 360 -18.59 -8.82 8.10
C ARG A 360 -17.23 -9.08 7.49
N TYR A 361 -16.26 -8.18 7.68
CA TYR A 361 -14.95 -8.20 7.00
C TYR A 361 -13.78 -8.53 7.94
N GLY A 362 -13.98 -8.69 9.23
CA GLY A 362 -12.91 -9.00 10.21
C GLY A 362 -12.28 -10.39 10.06
N ARG A 363 -12.80 -11.25 9.15
CA ARG A 363 -12.14 -12.51 8.78
C ARG A 363 -10.97 -12.31 7.80
N TYR A 364 -10.92 -11.15 7.12
CA TYR A 364 -9.81 -10.81 6.22
C TYR A 364 -8.56 -10.46 7.05
N ASN A 365 -7.40 -10.54 6.43
CA ASN A 365 -6.16 -10.12 7.08
C ASN A 365 -6.23 -8.64 7.48
N TRP A 366 -5.51 -8.26 8.53
CA TRP A 366 -5.48 -6.85 8.99
C TRP A 366 -4.87 -5.88 7.95
N ILE A 367 -4.08 -6.40 7.00
CA ILE A 367 -3.50 -5.64 5.87
C ILE A 367 -4.45 -5.63 4.66
N HIS A 368 -5.52 -6.41 4.64
CA HIS A 368 -6.42 -6.48 3.48
C HIS A 368 -7.15 -5.16 3.25
N ALA A 369 -7.36 -4.78 1.97
CA ALA A 369 -8.00 -3.52 1.60
C ALA A 369 -9.41 -3.33 2.20
N TYR A 370 -10.20 -4.40 2.40
CA TYR A 370 -11.60 -4.27 2.80
C TYR A 370 -11.82 -3.75 4.23
N PRO A 371 -11.26 -4.35 5.30
CA PRO A 371 -11.44 -3.79 6.64
C PRO A 371 -10.87 -2.38 6.75
N ASN A 372 -9.79 -2.11 6.03
CA ASN A 372 -9.12 -0.82 6.02
C ASN A 372 -9.93 0.25 5.29
N ALA A 373 -10.51 -0.04 4.13
CA ALA A 373 -11.47 0.85 3.47
C ALA A 373 -12.68 1.18 4.36
N CYS A 374 -13.17 0.21 5.14
CA CYS A 374 -14.22 0.47 6.12
C CYS A 374 -13.75 1.47 7.19
N GLY A 375 -12.51 1.31 7.70
CA GLY A 375 -11.90 2.22 8.68
C GLY A 375 -11.80 3.64 8.15
N GLU A 376 -11.32 3.82 6.92
CA GLU A 376 -11.22 5.12 6.25
C GLU A 376 -12.58 5.81 6.12
N VAL A 377 -13.59 5.11 5.59
CA VAL A 377 -14.95 5.65 5.44
C VAL A 377 -15.55 6.04 6.79
N ILE A 378 -15.42 5.20 7.81
CA ILE A 378 -15.92 5.45 9.16
C ILE A 378 -15.24 6.68 9.76
N ALA A 379 -13.90 6.75 9.71
CA ALA A 379 -13.16 7.86 10.28
C ALA A 379 -13.47 9.19 9.60
N LEU A 380 -13.59 9.21 8.28
CA LEU A 380 -13.95 10.41 7.52
C LEU A 380 -15.38 10.88 7.83
N LEU A 381 -16.35 9.98 7.91
CA LEU A 381 -17.76 10.35 8.13
C LEU A 381 -18.03 10.81 9.56
N PHE A 382 -17.48 10.13 10.57
CA PHE A 382 -17.62 10.51 11.96
C PHE A 382 -16.66 11.63 12.40
N GLY A 383 -15.51 11.77 11.71
CA GLY A 383 -14.58 12.89 11.88
C GLY A 383 -15.16 14.21 11.38
N ASP A 384 -15.98 14.15 10.32
CA ASP A 384 -16.75 15.27 9.76
C ASP A 384 -15.88 16.51 9.42
N GLY A 385 -14.67 16.27 8.91
CA GLY A 385 -13.71 17.30 8.52
C GLY A 385 -12.84 17.84 9.67
N ASP A 386 -13.02 17.38 10.90
CA ASP A 386 -12.13 17.67 12.01
C ASP A 386 -10.93 16.73 12.00
N PHE A 387 -9.72 17.27 11.86
CA PHE A 387 -8.48 16.50 11.75
C PHE A 387 -8.22 15.68 13.00
N ASP A 388 -8.24 16.30 14.19
CA ASP A 388 -7.94 15.62 15.45
C ASP A 388 -8.92 14.46 15.73
N ARG A 389 -10.19 14.71 15.48
CA ARG A 389 -11.23 13.69 15.63
C ARG A 389 -11.09 12.55 14.63
N THR A 390 -10.75 12.87 13.37
CA THR A 390 -10.50 11.84 12.35
C THR A 390 -9.31 10.98 12.75
N MET A 391 -8.20 11.59 13.20
CA MET A 391 -7.01 10.87 13.67
C MET A 391 -7.29 10.01 14.91
N ASN A 392 -8.06 10.52 15.87
CA ASN A 392 -8.48 9.73 17.02
C ASN A 392 -9.29 8.48 16.60
N ILE A 393 -10.26 8.64 15.70
CA ILE A 393 -11.11 7.51 15.28
C ILE A 393 -10.28 6.45 14.57
N ILE A 394 -9.43 6.85 13.60
CA ILE A 394 -8.64 5.86 12.84
C ILE A 394 -7.57 5.20 13.69
N ALA A 395 -6.92 5.94 14.59
CA ALA A 395 -5.97 5.38 15.56
C ALA A 395 -6.64 4.34 16.48
N MET A 396 -7.85 4.61 16.94
CA MET A 396 -8.63 3.71 17.78
C MET A 396 -9.28 2.56 17.01
N PHE A 397 -9.54 2.72 15.71
CA PHE A 397 -10.03 1.65 14.85
C PHE A 397 -9.01 0.51 14.78
N GLY A 398 -7.71 0.86 14.73
CA GLY A 398 -6.65 -0.13 14.62
C GLY A 398 -6.46 -0.63 13.19
N TRP A 399 -6.08 -1.90 13.03
CA TRP A 399 -5.77 -2.53 11.75
C TRP A 399 -4.53 -1.90 11.12
N ASP A 400 -4.55 -1.51 9.87
CA ASP A 400 -3.42 -0.86 9.20
C ASP A 400 -3.50 0.67 9.38
N VAL A 401 -3.12 1.13 10.56
CA VAL A 401 -3.40 2.50 11.00
C VAL A 401 -2.59 3.54 10.26
N ASP A 402 -1.31 3.30 9.97
CA ASP A 402 -0.45 4.28 9.31
C ASP A 402 -0.88 4.50 7.85
N CYS A 403 -1.12 3.42 7.11
CA CYS A 403 -1.67 3.50 5.77
C CYS A 403 -2.98 4.27 5.72
N ASN A 404 -3.95 3.87 6.55
CA ASN A 404 -5.27 4.50 6.59
C ASN A 404 -5.20 5.97 7.02
N ALA A 405 -4.49 6.24 8.13
CA ALA A 405 -4.40 7.59 8.68
C ALA A 405 -3.73 8.55 7.71
N ALA A 406 -2.64 8.13 7.04
CA ALA A 406 -1.92 8.94 6.08
C ALA A 406 -2.83 9.39 4.93
N GLN A 407 -3.57 8.48 4.33
CA GLN A 407 -4.43 8.77 3.18
C GLN A 407 -5.58 9.72 3.56
N ILE A 408 -6.32 9.41 4.63
CA ILE A 408 -7.48 10.23 5.01
C ILE A 408 -7.08 11.58 5.63
N ALA A 409 -5.91 11.69 6.28
CA ALA A 409 -5.35 12.95 6.76
C ALA A 409 -5.10 13.92 5.61
N THR A 410 -4.55 13.42 4.49
CA THR A 410 -4.35 14.19 3.27
C THR A 410 -5.67 14.78 2.77
N VAL A 411 -6.71 13.98 2.68
CA VAL A 411 -8.05 14.41 2.25
C VAL A 411 -8.61 15.51 3.17
N VAL A 412 -8.60 15.26 4.49
CA VAL A 412 -9.17 16.20 5.47
C VAL A 412 -8.41 17.52 5.47
N ALA A 413 -7.08 17.49 5.42
CA ALA A 413 -6.24 18.68 5.48
C ALA A 413 -6.37 19.55 4.21
N ILE A 414 -6.36 18.93 3.02
CA ILE A 414 -6.53 19.65 1.75
C ILE A 414 -7.96 20.23 1.67
N ALA A 415 -9.00 19.45 1.97
CA ALA A 415 -10.39 19.93 1.95
C ALA A 415 -10.63 21.07 2.94
N GLY A 416 -9.96 21.01 4.11
CA GLY A 416 -9.99 22.08 5.11
C GLY A 416 -9.22 23.34 4.71
N GLY A 417 -8.25 23.21 3.79
CA GLY A 417 -7.44 24.32 3.26
C GLY A 417 -6.60 25.05 4.30
N LYS A 418 -6.32 24.42 5.44
CA LYS A 418 -5.55 25.00 6.55
C LYS A 418 -4.47 24.04 7.01
N PRO A 419 -3.31 24.54 7.48
CA PRO A 419 -2.32 23.72 8.14
C PRO A 419 -2.93 22.95 9.32
N ILE A 420 -2.45 21.75 9.54
CA ILE A 420 -2.80 20.98 10.74
C ILE A 420 -2.24 21.67 12.00
N ASP A 421 -2.72 21.26 13.17
CA ASP A 421 -2.21 21.81 14.43
C ASP A 421 -0.71 21.50 14.57
N ARG A 422 0.07 22.50 14.98
CA ARG A 422 1.52 22.40 15.17
C ARG A 422 1.93 21.32 16.16
N LYS A 423 1.04 20.90 17.05
CA LYS A 423 1.31 19.75 17.91
C LYS A 423 1.67 18.51 17.10
N TRP A 424 1.08 18.33 15.89
CA TRP A 424 1.35 17.22 15.00
C TRP A 424 2.64 17.41 14.19
N SER A 425 2.83 18.62 13.62
CA SER A 425 3.93 18.87 12.69
C SER A 425 5.26 19.24 13.37
N ASP A 426 5.23 19.94 14.53
CA ASP A 426 6.48 20.34 15.22
C ASP A 426 7.42 19.16 15.58
N PRO A 427 6.92 17.98 16.02
CA PRO A 427 7.80 16.82 16.28
C PRO A 427 8.41 16.18 15.04
N ILE A 428 7.80 16.33 13.88
CA ILE A 428 8.23 15.78 12.59
C ILE A 428 9.22 16.72 11.89
N GLY A 429 8.89 18.03 11.85
CA GLY A 429 9.66 19.04 11.12
C GLY A 429 9.47 18.92 9.60
N ASP A 430 10.47 19.36 8.84
CA ASP A 430 10.42 19.39 7.36
C ASP A 430 11.26 18.28 6.70
N LEU A 431 12.10 17.55 7.45
CA LEU A 431 13.05 16.58 6.90
C LEU A 431 12.58 15.15 7.09
N LEU A 432 12.49 14.43 5.98
CA LEU A 432 12.15 13.02 5.92
C LEU A 432 13.40 12.17 5.71
N TYR A 433 13.48 11.04 6.41
CA TYR A 433 14.47 9.99 6.17
C TYR A 433 13.82 8.83 5.43
N THR A 434 14.50 8.30 4.44
CA THR A 434 14.01 7.15 3.66
C THR A 434 15.05 6.01 3.62
N TYR A 435 14.59 4.79 3.35
CA TYR A 435 15.47 3.66 3.04
C TYR A 435 15.77 3.50 1.55
N MET A 436 15.28 4.39 0.69
CA MET A 436 15.45 4.35 -0.76
C MET A 436 16.93 4.34 -1.17
N ARG A 437 17.27 3.78 -2.34
CA ARG A 437 18.67 3.64 -2.77
C ARG A 437 19.38 4.97 -3.00
N ARG A 438 18.76 5.95 -3.61
CA ARG A 438 19.38 7.23 -4.00
C ARG A 438 18.92 8.43 -3.19
N ILE A 439 17.77 8.29 -2.53
CA ILE A 439 17.11 9.38 -1.82
C ILE A 439 17.09 8.99 -0.35
N LYS A 440 18.12 9.39 0.40
CA LYS A 440 18.20 9.10 1.84
C LYS A 440 17.46 10.11 2.70
N GLN A 441 17.26 11.30 2.16
CA GLN A 441 16.58 12.41 2.78
C GLN A 441 15.86 13.22 1.70
N ILE A 442 14.70 13.77 2.04
CA ILE A 442 13.95 14.72 1.23
C ILE A 442 13.13 15.58 2.19
N THR A 443 12.83 16.82 1.81
CA THR A 443 11.99 17.70 2.64
C THR A 443 10.53 17.68 2.16
N ILE A 444 9.60 17.94 3.09
CA ILE A 444 8.18 18.14 2.76
C ILE A 444 8.04 19.30 1.77
N THR A 445 8.86 20.34 1.96
CA THR A 445 8.91 21.50 1.04
C THR A 445 9.29 21.05 -0.39
N GLU A 446 10.32 20.21 -0.55
CA GLU A 446 10.72 19.68 -1.88
C GLU A 446 9.64 18.78 -2.50
N LEU A 447 8.98 17.94 -1.69
CA LEU A 447 7.88 17.11 -2.16
C LEU A 447 6.70 17.95 -2.66
N ALA A 448 6.31 18.99 -1.90
CA ALA A 448 5.22 19.87 -2.29
C ALA A 448 5.52 20.64 -3.60
N ALA A 449 6.73 21.17 -3.73
CA ALA A 449 7.17 21.84 -4.95
C ALA A 449 7.19 20.88 -6.15
N MET A 450 7.76 19.68 -5.99
CA MET A 450 7.80 18.66 -7.04
C MET A 450 6.39 18.22 -7.46
N THR A 451 5.50 17.95 -6.52
CA THR A 451 4.11 17.61 -6.78
C THR A 451 3.39 18.71 -7.56
N THR A 452 3.63 19.99 -7.18
CA THR A 452 3.04 21.15 -7.86
C THR A 452 3.54 21.30 -9.31
N ASP A 453 4.83 21.09 -9.51
CA ASP A 453 5.43 21.18 -10.86
C ASP A 453 4.97 20.07 -11.82
N LEU A 454 4.56 18.92 -11.26
CA LEU A 454 4.06 17.76 -11.99
C LEU A 454 2.53 17.74 -12.12
N SER A 455 1.83 18.65 -11.44
CA SER A 455 0.35 18.66 -11.45
C SER A 455 -0.22 19.01 -12.82
N VAL A 456 -1.24 18.25 -13.21
CA VAL A 456 -2.06 18.49 -14.40
C VAL A 456 -3.27 19.34 -13.97
N VAL A 457 -3.23 20.66 -14.25
CA VAL A 457 -4.24 21.64 -13.80
C VAL A 457 -5.07 22.17 -14.97
#